data_cef6cafd7d386a3ddf63a956518b6d85
#
_entry.id   cef6cafd7d386a3ddf63a956518b6d85
#
_cell.length_a   1.000
_cell.length_b   1.000
_cell.length_c   1.000
_cell.angle_alpha   90.00
_cell.angle_beta   90.00
_cell.angle_gamma   90.00
#
_symmetry.space_group_name_H-M   'P 1'
#
loop_
_entity.id
_entity.type
_entity.pdbx_description
1 polymer ?
#
loop_
_entity_poly.entity_id
_entity_poly.type
_entity_poly.pdbx_seq_one_letter_code
_entity_poly.pdbx_strand_id
1 'polypeptide(L)'
;MRVIEVDGVDTEPKEVNSMQLSVGQRVSVLVTAKNSTKANYAYHADIFTDIQAGVDRAVLPFTSIIEYAQGAPLRNATSDEDSTVDWNFFEDIDLVPIDRQPAPGVHKWVPLEVRTSIFDDRREHLAFNNRTYESPLVPTLTTALTTGYQAFYPDAYGFKSNPIILDPMTDIEVAMFNNDPNSHPFHLHGHNFFIIHRGTIDNDPTKYRASGQYPVRRDTITIPPKEFAIVRFTADNPGAWLLHCHMIWHGEQGLMATFIESPYQIQNNTRLPQSVKDNCVSMGIPLSGNSMGRDGIDLPDEPRGPFPLTGL
;
A
#
# COMPACT_ATOMS: atom_id res chain seq x y z
N MET A 1 0.74 24.79 8.47
CA MET A 1 0.54 23.52 9.23
C MET A 1 1.92 22.92 9.50
N ARG A 2 2.04 22.05 10.49
CA ARG A 2 3.28 21.29 10.72
C ARG A 2 2.94 19.80 10.72
N VAL A 3 3.47 19.05 9.78
CA VAL A 3 3.40 17.57 9.77
C VAL A 3 4.23 17.06 10.93
N ILE A 4 3.69 16.14 11.72
CA ILE A 4 4.35 15.55 12.90
C ILE A 4 4.31 14.02 12.91
N GLU A 5 3.53 13.39 12.04
CA GLU A 5 3.37 11.94 11.98
C GLU A 5 2.88 11.54 10.59
N VAL A 6 3.33 10.40 10.09
CA VAL A 6 2.85 9.75 8.88
C VAL A 6 2.67 8.25 9.12
N ASP A 7 1.48 7.71 8.81
CA ASP A 7 1.10 6.28 8.91
C ASP A 7 1.50 5.62 10.25
N GLY A 8 1.35 6.36 11.38
CA GLY A 8 1.68 5.87 12.72
C GLY A 8 3.15 6.08 13.13
N VAL A 9 3.96 6.78 12.31
CA VAL A 9 5.37 7.06 12.61
C VAL A 9 5.56 8.55 12.90
N ASP A 10 5.96 8.87 14.13
CA ASP A 10 6.26 10.24 14.54
C ASP A 10 7.49 10.80 13.81
N THR A 11 7.39 12.04 13.31
CA THR A 11 8.46 12.71 12.58
C THR A 11 8.85 14.03 13.22
N GLU A 12 10.08 14.50 12.92
CA GLU A 12 10.44 15.88 13.21
C GLU A 12 9.45 16.82 12.50
N PRO A 13 8.97 17.89 13.17
CA PRO A 13 7.96 18.76 12.59
C PRO A 13 8.40 19.42 11.29
N LYS A 14 7.66 19.21 10.22
CA LYS A 14 7.88 19.81 8.89
C LYS A 14 6.79 20.84 8.59
N GLU A 15 7.17 22.09 8.37
CA GLU A 15 6.19 23.12 7.98
C GLU A 15 5.76 22.96 6.53
N VAL A 16 4.44 22.99 6.31
CA VAL A 16 3.81 22.90 5.00
C VAL A 16 2.56 23.78 4.95
N ASN A 17 2.18 24.23 3.78
CA ASN A 17 0.89 24.93 3.56
C ASN A 17 -0.12 24.03 2.84
N SER A 18 0.32 22.99 2.14
CA SER A 18 -0.49 22.01 1.44
C SER A 18 0.12 20.62 1.55
N MET A 19 -0.68 19.58 1.28
CA MET A 19 -0.21 18.19 1.24
C MET A 19 -1.06 17.39 0.27
N GLN A 20 -0.45 16.37 -0.34
CA GLN A 20 -1.14 15.38 -1.14
C GLN A 20 -1.19 14.06 -0.37
N LEU A 21 -2.36 13.45 -0.34
CA LEU A 21 -2.61 12.14 0.28
C LEU A 21 -3.27 11.21 -0.73
N SER A 22 -2.78 10.02 -0.81
CA SER A 22 -3.45 8.94 -1.54
C SER A 22 -4.27 8.05 -0.60
N VAL A 23 -5.13 7.23 -1.18
CA VAL A 23 -5.95 6.28 -0.41
C VAL A 23 -5.05 5.39 0.46
N GLY A 24 -5.41 5.24 1.73
CA GLY A 24 -4.64 4.48 2.72
C GLY A 24 -3.57 5.27 3.46
N GLN A 25 -3.11 6.41 2.95
CA GLN A 25 -2.16 7.25 3.64
C GLN A 25 -2.82 8.09 4.74
N ARG A 26 -2.12 8.28 5.85
CA ARG A 26 -2.54 9.12 6.98
C ARG A 26 -1.42 10.11 7.30
N VAL A 27 -1.79 11.29 7.72
CA VAL A 27 -0.86 12.33 8.18
C VAL A 27 -1.49 13.08 9.35
N SER A 28 -0.75 13.23 10.44
CA SER A 28 -1.14 14.08 11.55
C SER A 28 -0.43 15.44 11.44
N VAL A 29 -1.22 16.50 11.60
CA VAL A 29 -0.71 17.86 11.50
C VAL A 29 -1.08 18.70 12.74
N LEU A 30 -0.17 19.57 13.13
CA LEU A 30 -0.45 20.63 14.09
C LEU A 30 -0.88 21.89 13.33
N VAL A 31 -2.06 22.37 13.66
CA VAL A 31 -2.59 23.64 13.16
C VAL A 31 -2.68 24.61 14.33
N THR A 32 -1.98 25.75 14.23
CA THR A 32 -2.06 26.80 15.25
C THR A 32 -3.27 27.69 14.95
N ALA A 33 -4.22 27.71 15.86
CA ALA A 33 -5.37 28.60 15.76
C ALA A 33 -4.91 30.08 15.80
N LYS A 34 -5.59 30.90 15.02
CA LYS A 34 -5.34 32.35 15.03
C LYS A 34 -5.96 32.96 16.29
N ASN A 35 -5.28 33.87 16.95
CA ASN A 35 -5.80 34.59 18.11
C ASN A 35 -6.60 35.86 17.72
N SER A 36 -7.34 35.80 16.62
CA SER A 36 -8.17 36.88 16.11
C SER A 36 -9.51 36.32 15.62
N THR A 37 -10.59 36.95 16.05
CA THR A 37 -11.98 36.64 15.63
C THR A 37 -12.46 37.56 14.52
N LYS A 38 -11.56 38.32 13.87
CA LYS A 38 -11.92 39.30 12.82
C LYS A 38 -12.31 38.66 11.48
N ALA A 39 -11.96 37.37 11.28
CA ALA A 39 -12.29 36.64 10.07
C ALA A 39 -12.40 35.13 10.35
N ASN A 40 -13.22 34.47 9.56
CA ASN A 40 -13.27 33.02 9.41
C ASN A 40 -12.38 32.62 8.23
N TYR A 41 -11.94 31.36 8.19
CA TYR A 41 -10.99 30.87 7.17
C TYR A 41 -11.55 29.64 6.47
N ALA A 42 -11.37 29.54 5.16
CA ALA A 42 -11.68 28.34 4.43
C ALA A 42 -10.57 27.30 4.59
N TYR A 43 -10.99 26.04 4.73
CA TYR A 43 -10.19 24.85 4.48
C TYR A 43 -10.59 24.29 3.12
N HIS A 44 -9.64 24.09 2.24
CA HIS A 44 -9.87 23.63 0.88
C HIS A 44 -9.20 22.27 0.66
N ALA A 45 -9.90 21.36 0.00
CA ALA A 45 -9.39 20.07 -0.42
C ALA A 45 -9.90 19.72 -1.81
N ASP A 46 -9.00 19.32 -2.69
CA ASP A 46 -9.30 18.82 -4.01
C ASP A 46 -9.13 17.31 -4.05
N ILE A 47 -10.13 16.59 -4.53
CA ILE A 47 -10.05 15.18 -4.81
C ILE A 47 -9.71 15.01 -6.27
N PHE A 48 -8.51 14.50 -6.53
CA PHE A 48 -8.07 14.14 -7.86
C PHE A 48 -8.48 12.69 -8.14
N THR A 49 -9.24 12.46 -9.18
CA THR A 49 -9.49 11.11 -9.66
C THR A 49 -8.40 10.77 -10.67
N ASP A 50 -7.71 9.63 -10.48
CA ASP A 50 -6.85 9.08 -11.51
C ASP A 50 -7.73 8.69 -12.69
N ILE A 51 -7.59 9.42 -13.78
CA ILE A 51 -8.26 9.13 -15.03
C ILE A 51 -7.18 8.73 -16.01
N GLN A 52 -7.48 7.70 -16.80
CA GLN A 52 -6.64 7.22 -17.88
C GLN A 52 -6.07 8.38 -18.71
N ALA A 53 -4.84 8.24 -19.16
CA ALA A 53 -4.17 9.23 -20.00
C ALA A 53 -5.08 9.68 -21.15
N GLY A 54 -5.44 10.97 -21.17
CA GLY A 54 -6.29 11.58 -22.20
C GLY A 54 -7.69 11.99 -21.75
N VAL A 55 -8.07 11.78 -20.51
CA VAL A 55 -9.30 12.32 -19.92
C VAL A 55 -8.92 13.43 -18.93
N ASP A 56 -9.59 14.59 -19.00
CA ASP A 56 -9.36 15.68 -18.06
C ASP A 56 -9.55 15.19 -16.62
N ARG A 57 -8.59 15.51 -15.75
CA ARG A 57 -8.70 15.22 -14.31
C ARG A 57 -10.02 15.78 -13.79
N ALA A 58 -10.92 14.93 -13.34
CA ALA A 58 -12.05 15.40 -12.58
C ALA A 58 -11.54 15.86 -11.21
N VAL A 59 -11.62 17.16 -10.97
CA VAL A 59 -11.36 17.74 -9.66
C VAL A 59 -12.69 17.91 -8.96
N LEU A 60 -12.84 17.26 -7.80
CA LEU A 60 -14.01 17.46 -6.95
C LEU A 60 -13.58 18.36 -5.78
N PRO A 61 -13.81 19.67 -5.89
CA PRO A 61 -13.40 20.59 -4.84
C PRO A 61 -14.33 20.46 -3.63
N PHE A 62 -13.74 20.43 -2.46
CA PHE A 62 -14.43 20.48 -1.19
C PHE A 62 -13.91 21.68 -0.37
N THR A 63 -14.83 22.49 0.13
CA THR A 63 -14.47 23.63 0.98
C THR A 63 -15.24 23.53 2.30
N SER A 64 -14.54 23.64 3.41
CA SER A 64 -15.11 23.77 4.74
C SER A 64 -14.61 25.04 5.42
N ILE A 65 -15.29 25.46 6.48
CA ILE A 65 -15.03 26.72 7.17
C ILE A 65 -14.52 26.44 8.57
N ILE A 66 -13.40 27.07 8.92
CA ILE A 66 -12.93 27.16 10.31
C ILE A 66 -13.51 28.46 10.87
N GLU A 67 -14.56 28.34 11.65
CA GLU A 67 -15.28 29.48 12.22
C GLU A 67 -14.60 29.94 13.51
N TYR A 68 -14.15 31.20 13.54
CA TYR A 68 -13.61 31.85 14.73
C TYR A 68 -14.64 32.75 15.42
N ALA A 69 -15.56 33.35 14.66
CA ALA A 69 -16.67 34.11 15.19
C ALA A 69 -17.85 34.09 14.23
N GLN A 70 -19.05 33.97 14.80
CA GLN A 70 -20.30 34.02 14.06
C GLN A 70 -20.43 35.37 13.33
N GLY A 71 -20.69 35.31 12.01
CA GLY A 71 -20.87 36.50 11.18
C GLY A 71 -19.57 37.25 10.80
N ALA A 72 -18.39 36.75 11.20
CA ALA A 72 -17.14 37.31 10.72
C ALA A 72 -16.94 37.00 9.23
N PRO A 73 -16.32 37.91 8.45
CA PRO A 73 -16.12 37.70 7.04
C PRO A 73 -15.26 36.46 6.77
N LEU A 74 -15.66 35.69 5.77
CA LEU A 74 -14.87 34.54 5.31
C LEU A 74 -13.69 35.04 4.49
N ARG A 75 -12.48 34.65 4.86
CA ARG A 75 -11.33 34.72 3.96
C ARG A 75 -11.26 33.42 3.20
N ASN A 76 -11.43 33.52 1.89
CA ASN A 76 -11.35 32.36 1.00
C ASN A 76 -9.95 31.75 1.10
N ALA A 77 -9.89 30.42 1.02
CA ALA A 77 -8.68 29.75 0.60
C ALA A 77 -8.36 30.24 -0.81
N THR A 78 -7.11 30.51 -1.06
CA THR A 78 -6.64 30.70 -2.43
C THR A 78 -6.84 29.41 -3.18
N SER A 79 -7.52 29.46 -4.34
CA SER A 79 -7.67 28.29 -5.22
C SER A 79 -6.33 27.98 -5.91
N ASP A 80 -6.20 26.78 -6.47
CA ASP A 80 -5.04 26.41 -7.29
C ASP A 80 -4.80 27.34 -8.49
N GLU A 81 -5.81 28.13 -8.86
CA GLU A 81 -5.73 29.15 -9.90
C GLU A 81 -5.01 30.44 -9.43
N ASP A 82 -4.79 30.61 -8.11
CA ASP A 82 -4.01 31.73 -7.59
C ASP A 82 -2.51 31.43 -7.72
N SER A 83 -1.94 31.83 -8.86
CA SER A 83 -0.51 31.68 -9.15
C SER A 83 0.43 32.41 -8.18
N THR A 84 -0.12 33.13 -7.20
CA THR A 84 0.66 33.83 -6.15
C THR A 84 0.90 32.94 -4.93
N VAL A 85 0.24 31.79 -4.82
CA VAL A 85 0.42 30.87 -3.71
C VAL A 85 1.57 29.92 -4.00
N ASP A 86 2.61 30.01 -3.22
CA ASP A 86 3.66 29.00 -3.19
C ASP A 86 3.13 27.77 -2.44
N TRP A 87 2.69 26.77 -3.21
CA TRP A 87 2.24 25.49 -2.68
C TRP A 87 3.46 24.67 -2.24
N ASN A 88 3.88 24.90 -1.00
CA ASN A 88 4.96 24.13 -0.39
C ASN A 88 4.49 22.72 -0.06
N PHE A 89 4.42 21.86 -1.10
CA PHE A 89 4.19 20.42 -0.93
C PHE A 89 5.43 19.80 -0.28
N PHE A 90 5.21 18.85 0.60
CA PHE A 90 6.31 18.10 1.16
C PHE A 90 6.47 16.75 0.41
N GLU A 91 7.70 16.35 0.23
CA GLU A 91 8.04 15.00 -0.18
C GLU A 91 8.23 14.16 1.08
N ASP A 92 7.48 13.06 1.21
CA ASP A 92 7.54 12.24 2.42
C ASP A 92 8.92 11.60 2.66
N ILE A 93 9.69 11.36 1.58
CA ILE A 93 11.06 10.85 1.65
C ILE A 93 12.02 11.81 2.40
N ASP A 94 11.68 13.08 2.52
CA ASP A 94 12.48 14.10 3.24
C ASP A 94 12.14 14.18 4.73
N LEU A 95 11.13 13.44 5.20
CA LEU A 95 10.77 13.43 6.62
C LEU A 95 11.77 12.60 7.42
N VAL A 96 12.05 13.06 8.63
CA VAL A 96 12.96 12.39 9.56
C VAL A 96 12.16 11.83 10.73
N PRO A 97 12.13 10.51 10.95
CA PRO A 97 11.50 9.93 12.13
C PRO A 97 12.20 10.35 13.41
N ILE A 98 11.42 10.61 14.48
CA ILE A 98 11.96 11.05 15.78
C ILE A 98 12.89 9.99 16.39
N ASP A 99 12.57 8.72 16.22
CA ASP A 99 13.35 7.59 16.76
C ASP A 99 14.66 7.32 15.99
N ARG A 100 14.83 7.95 14.83
CA ARG A 100 16.07 7.90 14.03
C ARG A 100 16.61 6.49 13.80
N GLN A 101 15.73 5.54 13.52
CA GLN A 101 16.14 4.20 13.17
C GLN A 101 16.77 4.17 11.77
N PRO A 102 17.95 3.56 11.59
CA PRO A 102 18.53 3.32 10.28
C PRO A 102 17.72 2.25 9.53
N ALA A 103 17.72 2.31 8.22
CA ALA A 103 17.12 1.23 7.41
C ALA A 103 17.87 -0.08 7.62
N PRO A 104 17.15 -1.24 7.58
CA PRO A 104 17.77 -2.55 7.62
C PRO A 104 18.65 -2.81 6.39
N GLY A 105 19.51 -3.82 6.44
CA GLY A 105 20.29 -4.30 5.32
C GLY A 105 19.42 -4.87 4.20
N VAL A 106 20.04 -5.67 3.32
CA VAL A 106 19.34 -6.40 2.27
C VAL A 106 19.82 -7.84 2.28
N HIS A 107 18.96 -8.77 2.65
CA HIS A 107 19.21 -10.22 2.57
C HIS A 107 18.39 -10.84 1.44
N LYS A 108 17.20 -10.31 1.16
CA LYS A 108 16.32 -10.78 0.09
C LYS A 108 15.81 -9.60 -0.73
N TRP A 109 15.93 -9.72 -2.05
CA TRP A 109 15.40 -8.76 -3.01
C TRP A 109 14.13 -9.30 -3.66
N VAL A 110 13.08 -8.48 -3.70
CA VAL A 110 11.77 -8.81 -4.25
C VAL A 110 11.37 -7.77 -5.29
N PRO A 111 11.61 -8.03 -6.59
CA PRO A 111 11.15 -7.14 -7.66
C PRO A 111 9.68 -7.37 -7.97
N LEU A 112 8.91 -6.30 -8.04
CA LEU A 112 7.50 -6.29 -8.40
C LEU A 112 7.25 -5.28 -9.51
N GLU A 113 6.89 -5.76 -10.67
CA GLU A 113 6.55 -4.93 -11.81
C GLU A 113 5.02 -4.87 -11.97
N VAL A 114 4.46 -3.67 -11.92
CA VAL A 114 3.04 -3.43 -12.14
C VAL A 114 2.77 -3.30 -13.62
N ARG A 115 1.80 -4.05 -14.12
CA ARG A 115 1.35 -4.00 -15.51
C ARG A 115 -0.14 -4.19 -15.60
N THR A 116 -0.74 -3.52 -16.56
CA THR A 116 -2.07 -3.82 -17.05
C THR A 116 -1.97 -4.84 -18.19
N SER A 117 -2.87 -5.82 -18.19
CA SER A 117 -2.98 -6.84 -19.23
C SER A 117 -4.44 -7.08 -19.58
N ILE A 118 -4.72 -7.28 -20.87
CA ILE A 118 -6.03 -7.73 -21.35
C ILE A 118 -5.91 -9.23 -21.60
N PHE A 119 -6.74 -10.01 -20.93
CA PHE A 119 -6.72 -11.45 -21.04
C PHE A 119 -7.82 -12.00 -21.97
N ASP A 120 -7.91 -13.31 -22.07
CA ASP A 120 -8.86 -14.00 -22.97
C ASP A 120 -10.34 -13.70 -22.65
N ASP A 121 -10.64 -13.31 -21.41
CA ASP A 121 -11.97 -12.82 -20.99
C ASP A 121 -12.30 -11.42 -21.50
N ARG A 122 -11.34 -10.76 -22.20
CA ARG A 122 -11.43 -9.39 -22.74
C ARG A 122 -11.60 -8.32 -21.69
N ARG A 123 -11.28 -8.62 -20.45
CA ARG A 123 -11.25 -7.65 -19.34
C ARG A 123 -9.83 -7.18 -19.09
N GLU A 124 -9.74 -5.98 -18.57
CA GLU A 124 -8.50 -5.43 -18.08
C GLU A 124 -8.22 -5.98 -16.69
N HIS A 125 -7.03 -6.54 -16.49
CA HIS A 125 -6.53 -7.03 -15.23
C HIS A 125 -5.22 -6.35 -14.91
N LEU A 126 -5.00 -6.11 -13.62
CA LEU A 126 -3.73 -5.64 -13.09
C LEU A 126 -2.91 -6.81 -12.55
N ALA A 127 -1.61 -6.72 -12.64
CA ALA A 127 -0.74 -7.82 -12.30
C ALA A 127 0.58 -7.33 -11.68
N PHE A 128 1.12 -8.10 -10.74
CA PHE A 128 2.53 -8.09 -10.41
C PHE A 128 3.27 -9.17 -11.21
N ASN A 129 4.33 -8.78 -11.92
CA ASN A 129 5.17 -9.72 -12.69
C ASN A 129 4.35 -10.62 -13.64
N ASN A 130 3.36 -10.04 -14.31
CA ASN A 130 2.41 -10.74 -15.21
C ASN A 130 1.52 -11.80 -14.50
N ARG A 131 1.33 -11.70 -13.20
CA ARG A 131 0.43 -12.56 -12.43
C ARG A 131 -0.67 -11.72 -11.81
N THR A 132 -1.89 -11.92 -12.25
CA THR A 132 -3.08 -11.36 -11.62
C THR A 132 -3.42 -12.17 -10.38
N TYR A 133 -3.57 -11.50 -9.26
CA TYR A 133 -3.93 -12.16 -8.00
C TYR A 133 -5.35 -12.72 -8.05
N GLU A 134 -5.50 -13.91 -7.50
CA GLU A 134 -6.78 -14.51 -7.15
C GLU A 134 -6.72 -15.08 -5.74
N SER A 135 -7.78 -14.84 -4.99
CA SER A 135 -7.90 -15.38 -3.64
C SER A 135 -7.93 -16.91 -3.66
N PRO A 136 -7.06 -17.60 -2.90
CA PRO A 136 -7.10 -19.05 -2.81
C PRO A 136 -8.38 -19.51 -2.10
N LEU A 137 -8.82 -20.74 -2.36
CA LEU A 137 -10.00 -21.32 -1.70
C LEU A 137 -9.80 -21.44 -0.19
N VAL A 138 -8.60 -21.85 0.24
CA VAL A 138 -8.21 -21.87 1.65
C VAL A 138 -7.46 -20.58 1.96
N PRO A 139 -7.86 -19.80 2.97
CA PRO A 139 -7.13 -18.59 3.35
C PRO A 139 -5.65 -18.87 3.61
N THR A 140 -4.78 -18.03 3.09
CA THR A 140 -3.31 -18.21 3.13
C THR A 140 -2.78 -18.49 4.55
N LEU A 141 -3.26 -17.77 5.57
CA LEU A 141 -2.88 -18.03 6.96
C LEU A 141 -3.29 -19.44 7.40
N THR A 142 -4.45 -19.91 6.97
CA THR A 142 -4.95 -21.25 7.31
C THR A 142 -4.12 -22.33 6.61
N THR A 143 -3.72 -22.13 5.36
CA THR A 143 -2.76 -22.98 4.66
C THR A 143 -1.44 -23.06 5.45
N ALA A 144 -0.88 -21.90 5.83
CA ALA A 144 0.36 -21.88 6.63
C ALA A 144 0.25 -22.64 7.94
N LEU A 145 -0.91 -22.56 8.62
CA LEU A 145 -1.16 -23.24 9.89
C LEU A 145 -1.33 -24.76 9.79
N THR A 146 -1.83 -25.28 8.67
CA THR A 146 -2.35 -26.64 8.59
C THR A 146 -1.58 -27.59 7.68
N THR A 147 -0.69 -27.07 6.83
CA THR A 147 0.04 -27.89 5.85
C THR A 147 1.43 -28.37 6.32
N GLY A 148 1.81 -28.08 7.57
CA GLY A 148 3.08 -28.51 8.13
C GLY A 148 4.28 -28.07 7.29
N TYR A 149 5.13 -29.02 6.88
CA TYR A 149 6.33 -28.72 6.07
C TYR A 149 6.01 -28.12 4.71
N GLN A 150 4.84 -28.41 4.14
CA GLN A 150 4.45 -27.87 2.84
C GLN A 150 4.28 -26.34 2.86
N ALA A 151 4.01 -25.75 4.03
CA ALA A 151 3.90 -24.30 4.20
C ALA A 151 5.19 -23.52 3.86
N PHE A 152 6.32 -24.19 3.71
CA PHE A 152 7.58 -23.57 3.29
C PHE A 152 7.74 -23.48 1.76
N TYR A 153 6.79 -23.99 1.00
CA TYR A 153 6.81 -23.97 -0.46
C TYR A 153 5.73 -23.03 -0.99
N PRO A 154 6.06 -22.09 -1.88
CA PRO A 154 5.08 -21.19 -2.48
C PRO A 154 3.90 -21.92 -3.12
N ASP A 155 4.15 -23.11 -3.70
CA ASP A 155 3.13 -23.90 -4.40
C ASP A 155 1.97 -24.32 -3.48
N ALA A 156 2.18 -24.44 -2.16
CA ALA A 156 1.10 -24.75 -1.22
C ALA A 156 0.02 -23.64 -1.19
N TYR A 157 0.38 -22.42 -1.50
CA TYR A 157 -0.50 -21.24 -1.44
C TYR A 157 -1.18 -20.92 -2.78
N GLY A 158 -0.82 -21.66 -3.82
CA GLY A 158 -1.31 -21.44 -5.18
C GLY A 158 -0.58 -20.33 -5.93
N PHE A 159 -0.30 -20.59 -7.19
CA PHE A 159 0.46 -19.67 -8.04
C PHE A 159 -0.17 -18.27 -8.12
N LYS A 160 -1.50 -18.21 -8.13
CA LYS A 160 -2.25 -16.96 -8.31
C LYS A 160 -2.35 -16.07 -7.08
N SER A 161 -2.03 -16.58 -5.89
CA SER A 161 -1.96 -15.73 -4.70
C SER A 161 -0.65 -14.93 -4.63
N ASN A 162 0.21 -15.00 -5.67
CA ASN A 162 1.51 -14.34 -5.72
C ASN A 162 2.30 -14.53 -4.42
N PRO A 163 2.53 -15.80 -3.97
CA PRO A 163 3.07 -16.06 -2.66
C PRO A 163 4.57 -15.81 -2.60
N ILE A 164 5.02 -15.12 -1.55
CA ILE A 164 6.42 -14.82 -1.28
C ILE A 164 6.72 -15.26 0.15
N ILE A 165 7.48 -16.35 0.29
CA ILE A 165 7.88 -16.88 1.61
C ILE A 165 9.05 -16.07 2.15
N LEU A 166 8.95 -15.64 3.41
CA LEU A 166 10.00 -14.91 4.11
C LEU A 166 10.48 -15.70 5.33
N ASP A 167 11.80 -15.81 5.46
CA ASP A 167 12.42 -16.38 6.65
C ASP A 167 12.39 -15.37 7.81
N PRO A 168 12.33 -15.83 9.06
CA PRO A 168 12.27 -14.95 10.22
C PRO A 168 13.52 -14.06 10.31
N MET A 169 13.33 -12.81 10.71
CA MET A 169 14.39 -11.82 10.92
C MET A 169 15.23 -11.54 9.68
N THR A 170 14.67 -11.77 8.49
CA THR A 170 15.33 -11.46 7.22
C THR A 170 15.01 -10.04 6.79
N ASP A 171 16.01 -9.29 6.38
CA ASP A 171 15.85 -7.95 5.83
C ASP A 171 15.46 -8.03 4.35
N ILE A 172 14.33 -7.46 4.04
CA ILE A 172 13.69 -7.54 2.71
C ILE A 172 13.79 -6.18 2.02
N GLU A 173 14.22 -6.19 0.78
CA GLU A 173 14.08 -5.05 -0.11
C GLU A 173 13.05 -5.35 -1.19
N VAL A 174 12.00 -4.54 -1.26
CA VAL A 174 10.98 -4.62 -2.31
C VAL A 174 11.19 -3.46 -3.27
N ALA A 175 11.43 -3.79 -4.54
CA ALA A 175 11.55 -2.82 -5.62
C ALA A 175 10.28 -2.88 -6.48
N MET A 176 9.47 -1.84 -6.43
CA MET A 176 8.20 -1.75 -7.15
C MET A 176 8.33 -0.80 -8.34
N PHE A 177 8.04 -1.28 -9.55
CA PHE A 177 8.11 -0.53 -10.80
C PHE A 177 6.72 -0.38 -11.39
N ASN A 178 6.24 0.85 -11.51
CA ASN A 178 4.91 1.11 -12.06
C ASN A 178 4.95 1.35 -13.59
N ASN A 179 4.70 0.31 -14.36
CA ASN A 179 4.57 0.40 -15.82
C ASN A 179 3.13 0.64 -16.30
N ASP A 180 2.19 0.73 -15.37
CA ASP A 180 0.80 1.11 -15.64
C ASP A 180 0.65 2.62 -15.85
N PRO A 181 -0.36 3.10 -16.62
CA PRO A 181 -0.60 4.52 -16.80
C PRO A 181 -1.24 5.25 -15.61
N ASN A 182 -1.66 4.52 -14.58
CA ASN A 182 -2.28 5.07 -13.38
C ASN A 182 -1.32 5.10 -12.19
N SER A 183 -1.61 5.92 -11.18
CA SER A 183 -0.91 5.90 -9.90
C SER A 183 -1.44 4.78 -9.01
N HIS A 184 -0.56 4.13 -8.25
CA HIS A 184 -0.94 3.05 -7.34
C HIS A 184 -0.44 3.32 -5.93
N PRO A 185 -1.33 3.54 -4.94
CA PRO A 185 -0.99 3.52 -3.53
C PRO A 185 -0.86 2.05 -3.05
N PHE A 186 0.37 1.59 -2.80
CA PHE A 186 0.65 0.25 -2.29
C PHE A 186 0.71 0.24 -0.77
N HIS A 187 -0.09 -0.63 -0.17
CA HIS A 187 -0.12 -0.88 1.27
C HIS A 187 0.40 -2.27 1.58
N LEU A 188 1.29 -2.36 2.56
CA LEU A 188 1.77 -3.61 3.13
C LEU A 188 1.17 -3.81 4.52
N HIS A 189 0.41 -4.87 4.69
CA HIS A 189 -0.10 -5.26 6.00
C HIS A 189 1.04 -5.68 6.94
N GLY A 190 0.83 -5.45 8.22
CA GLY A 190 1.69 -5.95 9.29
C GLY A 190 3.04 -5.25 9.48
N HIS A 191 3.43 -4.33 8.60
CA HIS A 191 4.74 -3.68 8.62
C HIS A 191 4.67 -2.20 8.27
N ASN A 192 5.59 -1.44 8.88
CA ASN A 192 5.97 -0.11 8.39
C ASN A 192 7.33 -0.22 7.71
N PHE A 193 7.36 -0.09 6.40
CA PHE A 193 8.59 -0.17 5.62
C PHE A 193 9.31 1.17 5.55
N PHE A 194 10.64 1.14 5.45
CA PHE A 194 11.50 2.27 5.19
C PHE A 194 11.45 2.64 3.71
N ILE A 195 11.19 3.90 3.37
CA ILE A 195 11.28 4.39 1.99
C ILE A 195 12.76 4.69 1.70
N ILE A 196 13.36 3.97 0.77
CA ILE A 196 14.81 4.06 0.46
C ILE A 196 15.06 4.93 -0.75
N HIS A 197 14.37 4.67 -1.85
CA HIS A 197 14.53 5.39 -3.11
C HIS A 197 13.19 5.58 -3.81
N ARG A 198 13.10 6.68 -4.56
CA ARG A 198 12.06 6.94 -5.57
C ARG A 198 12.70 7.51 -6.82
N GLY A 199 12.07 7.32 -7.97
CA GLY A 199 12.54 7.89 -9.23
C GLY A 199 11.70 7.43 -10.41
N THR A 200 12.11 7.86 -11.60
CA THR A 200 11.47 7.45 -12.86
C THR A 200 12.15 6.24 -13.46
N ILE A 201 11.38 5.39 -14.15
CA ILE A 201 11.88 4.14 -14.78
C ILE A 201 12.86 4.44 -15.92
N ASP A 202 12.78 5.61 -16.54
CA ASP A 202 13.69 6.09 -17.59
C ASP A 202 15.07 6.51 -17.06
N ASN A 203 15.31 6.34 -15.74
CA ASN A 203 16.55 6.73 -15.07
C ASN A 203 16.92 8.21 -15.18
N ASP A 204 15.92 9.10 -15.26
CA ASP A 204 16.15 10.54 -15.18
C ASP A 204 16.76 10.91 -13.81
N PRO A 205 18.05 11.26 -13.74
CA PRO A 205 18.72 11.51 -12.47
C PRO A 205 18.16 12.74 -11.73
N THR A 206 17.46 13.62 -12.43
CA THR A 206 16.85 14.81 -11.80
C THR A 206 15.62 14.47 -10.96
N LYS A 207 15.01 13.32 -11.23
CA LYS A 207 13.82 12.80 -10.53
C LYS A 207 14.15 11.71 -9.52
N TYR A 208 15.41 11.29 -9.43
CA TYR A 208 15.84 10.34 -8.42
C TYR A 208 15.90 10.99 -7.05
N ARG A 209 15.27 10.35 -6.07
CA ARG A 209 15.30 10.74 -4.67
C ARG A 209 15.78 9.58 -3.82
N ALA A 210 16.86 9.77 -3.09
CA ALA A 210 17.34 8.84 -2.08
C ALA A 210 16.98 9.38 -0.69
N SER A 211 16.62 8.49 0.21
CA SER A 211 16.41 8.85 1.60
C SER A 211 17.71 9.33 2.26
N GLY A 212 17.56 10.12 3.33
CA GLY A 212 18.65 10.45 4.23
C GLY A 212 19.12 9.27 5.09
N GLN A 213 19.95 9.56 6.08
CA GLN A 213 20.50 8.57 7.02
C GLN A 213 19.41 7.82 7.81
N TYR A 214 18.30 8.47 8.09
CA TYR A 214 17.16 7.93 8.84
C TYR A 214 15.90 8.01 7.96
N PRO A 215 15.67 7.01 7.11
CA PRO A 215 14.54 7.03 6.18
C PRO A 215 13.20 7.04 6.92
N VAL A 216 12.24 7.77 6.37
CA VAL A 216 10.87 7.72 6.86
C VAL A 216 10.30 6.32 6.68
N ARG A 217 9.48 5.90 7.64
CA ARG A 217 8.69 4.67 7.56
C ARG A 217 7.24 4.99 7.30
N ARG A 218 6.63 4.19 6.45
CA ARG A 218 5.19 4.21 6.14
C ARG A 218 4.69 2.79 5.94
N ASP A 219 3.39 2.61 6.00
CA ASP A 219 2.75 1.36 5.58
C ASP A 219 2.12 1.48 4.18
N THR A 220 2.01 2.70 3.64
CA THR A 220 1.41 2.97 2.33
C THR A 220 2.26 3.96 1.53
N ILE A 221 2.62 3.57 0.30
CA ILE A 221 3.42 4.39 -0.61
C ILE A 221 2.75 4.50 -1.99
N THR A 222 2.63 5.72 -2.50
CA THR A 222 2.10 5.94 -3.85
C THR A 222 3.21 5.97 -4.86
N ILE A 223 3.03 5.23 -5.96
CA ILE A 223 3.96 5.18 -7.09
C ILE A 223 3.23 5.70 -8.33
N PRO A 224 3.59 6.89 -8.83
CA PRO A 224 3.04 7.45 -10.05
C PRO A 224 3.35 6.61 -11.30
N PRO A 225 2.68 6.88 -12.44
CA PRO A 225 2.99 6.23 -13.71
C PRO A 225 4.45 6.41 -14.12
N LYS A 226 5.09 5.33 -14.57
CA LYS A 226 6.49 5.32 -15.02
C LYS A 226 7.51 5.69 -13.95
N GLU A 227 7.11 5.51 -12.69
CA GLU A 227 8.00 5.68 -11.54
C GLU A 227 8.24 4.36 -10.81
N PHE A 228 9.22 4.38 -9.93
CA PHE A 228 9.51 3.25 -9.04
C PHE A 228 9.70 3.73 -7.60
N ALA A 229 9.54 2.78 -6.68
CA ALA A 229 9.95 2.94 -5.29
C ALA A 229 10.71 1.71 -4.81
N ILE A 230 11.72 1.93 -3.97
CA ILE A 230 12.43 0.88 -3.24
C ILE A 230 12.14 1.08 -1.76
N VAL A 231 11.61 0.03 -1.14
CA VAL A 231 11.29 0.01 0.29
C VAL A 231 11.97 -1.17 0.98
N ARG A 232 12.24 -1.04 2.29
CA ARG A 232 12.84 -2.10 3.11
C ARG A 232 12.07 -2.31 4.39
N PHE A 233 12.02 -3.56 4.83
CA PHE A 233 11.53 -3.92 6.16
C PHE A 233 12.23 -5.20 6.64
N THR A 234 12.18 -5.47 7.93
CA THR A 234 12.63 -6.75 8.49
C THR A 234 11.43 -7.65 8.69
N ALA A 235 11.52 -8.92 8.30
CA ALA A 235 10.50 -9.93 8.53
C ALA A 235 10.51 -10.35 10.02
N ASP A 236 9.90 -9.54 10.87
CA ASP A 236 9.85 -9.69 12.33
C ASP A 236 8.45 -9.91 12.90
N ASN A 237 7.45 -10.04 12.01
CA ASN A 237 6.04 -10.21 12.35
C ASN A 237 5.44 -11.47 11.69
N PRO A 238 5.58 -12.66 12.27
CA PRO A 238 5.10 -13.90 11.66
C PRO A 238 3.61 -13.87 11.32
N GLY A 239 3.29 -14.07 10.02
CA GLY A 239 1.92 -13.94 9.52
C GLY A 239 1.79 -14.13 8.01
N ALA A 240 0.58 -13.93 7.52
CA ALA A 240 0.27 -13.82 6.09
C ALA A 240 -0.22 -12.40 5.81
N TRP A 241 0.58 -11.63 5.08
CA TRP A 241 0.41 -10.19 4.91
C TRP A 241 0.22 -9.85 3.43
N LEU A 242 -0.83 -9.11 3.10
CA LEU A 242 -1.03 -8.62 1.75
C LEU A 242 -0.17 -7.38 1.49
N LEU A 243 0.51 -7.35 0.35
CA LEU A 243 0.93 -6.15 -0.33
C LEU A 243 -0.05 -5.92 -1.48
N HIS A 244 -0.79 -4.82 -1.47
CA HIS A 244 -1.82 -4.58 -2.46
C HIS A 244 -1.98 -3.10 -2.80
N CYS A 245 -2.52 -2.82 -3.99
CA CYS A 245 -3.00 -1.48 -4.30
C CYS A 245 -4.20 -1.16 -3.40
N HIS A 246 -4.18 0.01 -2.74
CA HIS A 246 -5.23 0.42 -1.81
C HIS A 246 -6.46 1.01 -2.52
N MET A 247 -6.40 1.21 -3.84
CA MET A 247 -7.58 1.46 -4.66
C MET A 247 -8.34 0.14 -4.84
N ILE A 248 -9.57 0.09 -4.31
CA ILE A 248 -10.35 -1.15 -4.22
C ILE A 248 -10.47 -1.86 -5.56
N TRP A 249 -10.84 -1.15 -6.63
CA TRP A 249 -11.00 -1.77 -7.96
C TRP A 249 -9.68 -2.27 -8.57
N HIS A 250 -8.54 -1.65 -8.27
CA HIS A 250 -7.23 -2.17 -8.68
C HIS A 250 -6.86 -3.45 -7.92
N GLY A 251 -7.21 -3.52 -6.63
CA GLY A 251 -7.10 -4.74 -5.85
C GLY A 251 -7.96 -5.85 -6.43
N GLU A 252 -9.23 -5.56 -6.71
CA GLU A 252 -10.18 -6.51 -7.33
C GLU A 252 -9.75 -6.93 -8.75
N GLN A 253 -9.05 -6.07 -9.48
CA GLN A 253 -8.42 -6.42 -10.76
C GLN A 253 -7.16 -7.28 -10.61
N GLY A 254 -6.71 -7.58 -9.39
CA GLY A 254 -5.65 -8.54 -9.09
C GLY A 254 -4.29 -7.94 -8.75
N LEU A 255 -4.22 -6.65 -8.39
CA LEU A 255 -2.95 -6.02 -8.02
C LEU A 255 -2.60 -6.26 -6.55
N MET A 256 -2.32 -7.52 -6.24
CA MET A 256 -1.96 -8.00 -4.90
C MET A 256 -0.86 -9.06 -4.93
N ALA A 257 -0.12 -9.18 -3.83
CA ALA A 257 0.82 -10.26 -3.53
C ALA A 257 0.72 -10.62 -2.05
N THR A 258 1.03 -11.87 -1.70
CA THR A 258 0.97 -12.33 -0.32
C THR A 258 2.37 -12.64 0.20
N PHE A 259 2.80 -11.95 1.25
CA PHE A 259 3.99 -12.29 2.02
C PHE A 259 3.60 -13.29 3.12
N ILE A 260 4.25 -14.45 3.12
CA ILE A 260 4.08 -15.48 4.16
C ILE A 260 5.34 -15.47 5.00
N GLU A 261 5.25 -14.89 6.17
CA GLU A 261 6.37 -14.66 7.03
C GLU A 261 6.49 -15.72 8.11
N SER A 262 7.63 -16.40 8.10
CA SER A 262 7.98 -17.39 9.12
C SER A 262 6.90 -18.49 9.33
N PRO A 263 6.64 -19.37 8.35
CA PRO A 263 5.63 -20.44 8.48
C PRO A 263 5.79 -21.27 9.75
N TYR A 264 7.04 -21.53 10.18
CA TYR A 264 7.31 -22.24 11.42
C TYR A 264 6.75 -21.53 12.66
N GLN A 265 6.95 -20.22 12.76
CA GLN A 265 6.44 -19.44 13.89
C GLN A 265 4.92 -19.29 13.84
N ILE A 266 4.34 -19.17 12.64
CA ILE A 266 2.88 -19.20 12.46
C ILE A 266 2.31 -20.47 13.06
N GLN A 267 2.84 -21.65 12.70
CA GLN A 267 2.35 -22.94 13.19
C GLN A 267 2.45 -23.11 14.72
N ASN A 268 3.50 -22.59 15.32
CA ASN A 268 3.74 -22.75 16.75
C ASN A 268 2.98 -21.73 17.61
N ASN A 269 2.87 -20.47 17.14
CA ASN A 269 2.46 -19.35 17.97
C ASN A 269 1.07 -18.81 17.63
N THR A 270 0.55 -19.07 16.42
CA THR A 270 -0.72 -18.50 15.98
C THR A 270 -1.87 -19.45 16.22
N ARG A 271 -3.02 -18.91 16.65
CA ARG A 271 -4.28 -19.64 16.81
C ARG A 271 -5.41 -18.82 16.23
N LEU A 272 -6.19 -19.41 15.33
CA LEU A 272 -7.37 -18.77 14.79
C LEU A 272 -8.46 -18.62 15.87
N PRO A 273 -9.01 -17.43 16.08
CA PRO A 273 -10.19 -17.24 16.91
C PRO A 273 -11.35 -18.11 16.45
N GLN A 274 -12.21 -18.55 17.39
CA GLN A 274 -13.37 -19.38 17.03
C GLN A 274 -14.31 -18.64 16.07
N SER A 275 -14.50 -17.34 16.26
CA SER A 275 -15.35 -16.52 15.36
C SER A 275 -14.87 -16.53 13.90
N VAL A 276 -13.56 -16.54 13.66
CA VAL A 276 -13.01 -16.66 12.31
C VAL A 276 -13.31 -18.02 11.70
N LYS A 277 -13.14 -19.10 12.51
CA LYS A 277 -13.48 -20.46 12.07
C LYS A 277 -14.98 -20.59 11.73
N ASP A 278 -15.83 -20.05 12.58
CA ASP A 278 -17.28 -20.09 12.39
C ASP A 278 -17.70 -19.33 11.11
N ASN A 279 -17.07 -18.19 10.81
CA ASN A 279 -17.29 -17.46 9.56
C ASN A 279 -16.89 -18.30 8.34
N CYS A 280 -15.71 -18.90 8.36
CA CYS A 280 -15.28 -19.78 7.26
C CYS A 280 -16.27 -20.94 7.06
N VAL A 281 -16.66 -21.61 8.13
CA VAL A 281 -17.61 -22.74 8.06
C VAL A 281 -18.96 -22.27 7.51
N SER A 282 -19.48 -21.13 7.94
CA SER A 282 -20.76 -20.59 7.46
C SER A 282 -20.75 -20.25 5.97
N MET A 283 -19.58 -19.92 5.43
CA MET A 283 -19.37 -19.61 4.01
C MET A 283 -18.92 -20.81 3.18
N GLY A 284 -18.77 -21.99 3.79
CA GLY A 284 -18.28 -23.19 3.12
C GLY A 284 -16.78 -23.11 2.74
N ILE A 285 -16.00 -22.25 3.42
CA ILE A 285 -14.58 -22.09 3.18
C ILE A 285 -13.80 -23.14 3.98
N PRO A 286 -12.94 -23.97 3.34
CA PRO A 286 -12.14 -24.96 4.04
C PRO A 286 -11.18 -24.34 5.04
N LEU A 287 -10.99 -25.00 6.19
CA LEU A 287 -10.11 -24.56 7.28
C LEU A 287 -8.75 -25.28 7.28
N SER A 288 -8.42 -26.03 6.25
CA SER A 288 -7.16 -26.78 6.18
C SER A 288 -6.78 -27.12 4.74
N GLY A 289 -5.49 -27.46 4.58
CA GLY A 289 -4.95 -27.88 3.28
C GLY A 289 -4.24 -26.76 2.52
N ASN A 290 -3.79 -27.07 1.33
CA ASN A 290 -3.19 -26.13 0.40
C ASN A 290 -4.24 -25.14 -0.16
N SER A 291 -3.86 -24.27 -1.08
CA SER A 291 -4.77 -23.29 -1.70
C SER A 291 -6.10 -23.87 -2.23
N MET A 292 -6.14 -25.15 -2.56
CA MET A 292 -7.31 -25.88 -3.06
C MET A 292 -8.01 -26.75 -2.00
N GLY A 293 -7.56 -26.71 -0.73
CA GLY A 293 -8.10 -27.55 0.35
C GLY A 293 -7.68 -29.01 0.26
N ARG A 294 -6.56 -29.32 -0.39
CA ARG A 294 -6.01 -30.67 -0.58
C ARG A 294 -4.67 -30.82 0.14
N ASP A 295 -4.23 -32.05 0.29
CA ASP A 295 -2.85 -32.34 0.72
C ASP A 295 -1.89 -32.22 -0.46
N GLY A 296 -0.61 -31.88 -0.16
CA GLY A 296 0.44 -31.77 -1.16
C GLY A 296 0.66 -30.36 -1.68
N ILE A 297 1.65 -30.23 -2.55
CA ILE A 297 2.04 -28.98 -3.21
C ILE A 297 1.87 -29.03 -4.72
N ASP A 298 1.49 -30.20 -5.26
CA ASP A 298 1.16 -30.35 -6.68
C ASP A 298 -0.31 -29.99 -6.90
N LEU A 299 -0.55 -28.94 -7.67
CA LEU A 299 -1.86 -28.38 -7.96
C LEU A 299 -2.14 -28.47 -9.49
N PRO A 300 -2.25 -29.70 -10.05
CA PRO A 300 -2.38 -29.88 -11.51
C PRO A 300 -3.65 -29.26 -12.09
N ASP A 301 -4.67 -29.10 -11.26
CA ASP A 301 -5.98 -28.52 -11.62
C ASP A 301 -6.09 -27.05 -11.25
N GLU A 302 -5.01 -26.42 -10.75
CA GLU A 302 -5.05 -24.99 -10.48
C GLU A 302 -5.22 -24.26 -11.81
N PRO A 303 -6.29 -23.50 -11.95
CA PRO A 303 -6.54 -22.79 -13.19
C PRO A 303 -5.39 -21.86 -13.51
N ARG A 304 -4.81 -21.99 -14.70
CA ARG A 304 -3.77 -21.10 -15.20
C ARG A 304 -4.44 -20.03 -16.04
N GLY A 305 -4.47 -18.83 -15.54
CA GLY A 305 -5.03 -17.69 -16.26
C GLY A 305 -5.84 -16.78 -15.34
N PRO A 306 -6.20 -15.59 -15.77
CA PRO A 306 -6.99 -14.68 -14.98
C PRO A 306 -8.40 -15.25 -14.85
N PHE A 307 -8.86 -15.37 -13.62
CA PHE A 307 -10.28 -15.64 -13.37
C PHE A 307 -10.98 -14.31 -13.16
N PRO A 308 -12.20 -14.20 -13.67
CA PRO A 308 -13.04 -13.11 -13.24
C PRO A 308 -13.16 -13.19 -11.72
N LEU A 309 -12.90 -12.08 -11.05
CA LEU A 309 -13.26 -11.91 -9.66
C LEU A 309 -14.78 -12.07 -9.59
N THR A 310 -15.22 -13.28 -9.25
CA THR A 310 -16.63 -13.60 -9.17
C THR A 310 -17.11 -13.23 -7.79
N GLY A 311 -17.96 -12.24 -7.72
CA GLY A 311 -18.84 -11.99 -6.59
C GLY A 311 -18.57 -10.74 -5.80
N LEU A 312 -18.84 -9.60 -6.39
CA LEU A 312 -19.48 -8.47 -5.72
C LEU A 312 -20.79 -8.19 -6.41
#